data_39c4a853fbdc334a299e4b59f8ecd698
#
_entry.id   39c4a853fbdc334a299e4b59f8ecd698
#
_cell.length_a   1.000
_cell.length_b   1.000
_cell.length_c   1.000
_cell.angle_alpha   90.00
_cell.angle_beta   90.00
_cell.angle_gamma   90.00
#
_symmetry.space_group_name_H-M   'P 1'
#
loop_
_entity.id
_entity.type
_entity.pdbx_description
1 polymer ?
#
loop_
_entity_poly.entity_id
_entity_poly.type
_entity_poly.pdbx_seq_one_letter_code
_entity_poly.pdbx_strand_id
1 'polypeptide(L)'
;MGERELSRVMQQMADGQIQVLVCTTIIETGIDIPNVNTLIIEEADRLGLSQLHQIRGRVGRSGRRAYAYLTYRTGKVLSEVASKRLSAIREYVEFGSGFRIAMRDLEIRGAGNLLGPEQSGYMMSVGYDMYLKLLNDAVLEQQGKRSEILPDCAADLTVSAYIPEGYVPSAEQRMDLYRRIAALRDNEGAAELTDELLDRYGDVPKPVTALLDVALLRSAAAKVGVCDITQRGTQLIFSFGPQPDIAAIAAVCAMAAYRQRLQLSAAAQPKLTLYLQPKEDALSAAGKLVEELALRHEEPAQTMAGKFKEEQA
;
A
#
# COMPACT_ATOMS: atom_id res chain seq x y z
N MET A 1 46.14 2.09 13.29
CA MET A 1 45.89 3.53 13.23
C MET A 1 45.31 3.93 14.60
N GLY A 2 45.85 4.94 15.23
CA GLY A 2 45.38 5.45 16.52
C GLY A 2 44.16 6.38 16.33
N GLU A 3 43.36 6.59 17.40
CA GLU A 3 42.13 7.39 17.34
C GLU A 3 42.36 8.84 16.83
N ARG A 4 43.44 9.49 17.25
CA ARG A 4 43.81 10.83 16.77
C ARG A 4 44.18 10.88 15.29
N GLU A 5 44.80 9.83 14.79
CA GLU A 5 45.18 9.72 13.38
C GLU A 5 43.95 9.43 12.52
N LEU A 6 43.02 8.57 12.99
CA LEU A 6 41.74 8.33 12.34
C LEU A 6 40.93 9.64 12.22
N SER A 7 40.77 10.38 13.31
CA SER A 7 40.07 11.66 13.32
C SER A 7 40.67 12.65 12.33
N ARG A 8 42.02 12.73 12.25
CA ARG A 8 42.70 13.61 11.28
C ARG A 8 42.40 13.21 9.83
N VAL A 9 42.45 11.92 9.49
CA VAL A 9 42.18 11.45 8.14
C VAL A 9 40.72 11.73 7.75
N MET A 10 39.79 11.53 8.69
CA MET A 10 38.38 11.81 8.46
C MET A 10 38.13 13.31 8.24
N GLN A 11 38.78 14.18 8.99
CA GLN A 11 38.71 15.62 8.80
C GLN A 11 39.26 16.03 7.43
N GLN A 12 40.42 15.50 7.02
CA GLN A 12 41.01 15.76 5.72
C GLN A 12 40.11 15.34 4.56
N MET A 13 39.35 14.22 4.72
CA MET A 13 38.35 13.80 3.74
C MET A 13 37.16 14.76 3.69
N ALA A 14 36.65 15.19 4.84
CA ALA A 14 35.56 16.15 4.94
C ALA A 14 35.93 17.52 4.34
N ASP A 15 37.19 17.96 4.53
CA ASP A 15 37.74 19.22 3.98
C ASP A 15 38.12 19.11 2.49
N GLY A 16 37.95 17.95 1.86
CA GLY A 16 38.27 17.72 0.44
C GLY A 16 39.76 17.64 0.13
N GLN A 17 40.63 17.49 1.14
CA GLN A 17 42.06 17.33 0.97
C GLN A 17 42.45 15.94 0.47
N ILE A 18 41.58 14.96 0.68
CA ILE A 18 41.71 13.57 0.22
C ILE A 18 40.56 13.28 -0.75
N GLN A 19 40.86 12.73 -1.93
CA GLN A 19 39.86 12.36 -2.94
C GLN A 19 39.33 10.95 -2.80
N VAL A 20 40.10 10.04 -2.22
CA VAL A 20 39.75 8.64 -2.05
C VAL A 20 40.07 8.20 -0.63
N LEU A 21 39.08 7.65 0.05
CA LEU A 21 39.23 7.05 1.38
C LEU A 21 39.00 5.54 1.27
N VAL A 22 40.00 4.73 1.66
CA VAL A 22 39.85 3.29 1.81
C VAL A 22 39.67 2.98 3.28
N CYS A 23 38.58 2.37 3.64
CA CYS A 23 38.26 2.05 5.03
C CYS A 23 37.47 0.73 5.13
N THR A 24 37.34 0.21 6.34
CA THR A 24 36.41 -0.88 6.65
C THR A 24 34.99 -0.35 6.88
N THR A 25 34.11 -1.15 7.45
CA THR A 25 32.73 -0.76 7.80
C THR A 25 32.63 0.31 8.88
N ILE A 26 33.75 0.93 9.29
CA ILE A 26 33.78 2.00 10.30
C ILE A 26 32.92 3.21 9.92
N ILE A 27 32.67 3.40 8.62
CA ILE A 27 31.80 4.46 8.12
C ILE A 27 30.31 4.17 8.34
N GLU A 28 29.94 2.98 8.79
CA GLU A 28 28.57 2.60 9.06
C GLU A 28 27.94 3.46 10.17
N THR A 29 28.74 3.93 11.14
CA THR A 29 28.25 4.68 12.29
C THR A 29 28.80 6.11 12.35
N GLY A 30 27.93 7.09 12.54
CA GLY A 30 28.25 8.43 13.05
C GLY A 30 29.01 9.40 12.15
N ILE A 31 29.45 9.01 10.96
CA ILE A 31 30.28 9.85 10.10
C ILE A 31 29.41 10.52 9.03
N ASP A 32 29.47 11.85 8.96
CA ASP A 32 28.85 12.65 7.91
C ASP A 32 29.91 13.29 7.02
N ILE A 33 29.96 12.87 5.74
CA ILE A 33 30.89 13.41 4.76
C ILE A 33 30.11 13.91 3.54
N PRO A 34 29.60 15.14 3.57
CA PRO A 34 28.72 15.66 2.51
C PRO A 34 29.38 15.75 1.13
N ASN A 35 30.72 15.80 1.07
CA ASN A 35 31.46 15.91 -0.18
C ASN A 35 31.63 14.58 -0.94
N VAL A 36 31.33 13.44 -0.30
CA VAL A 36 31.45 12.13 -0.95
C VAL A 36 30.22 11.84 -1.83
N ASN A 37 30.48 11.67 -3.11
CA ASN A 37 29.44 11.36 -4.10
C ASN A 37 29.51 9.92 -4.63
N THR A 38 30.58 9.19 -4.36
CA THR A 38 30.79 7.83 -4.87
C THR A 38 31.19 6.88 -3.76
N LEU A 39 30.51 5.77 -3.66
CA LEU A 39 30.77 4.69 -2.71
C LEU A 39 31.02 3.40 -3.49
N ILE A 40 32.10 2.69 -3.15
CA ILE A 40 32.39 1.36 -3.70
C ILE A 40 32.48 0.39 -2.51
N ILE A 41 31.64 -0.64 -2.52
CA ILE A 41 31.60 -1.67 -1.50
C ILE A 41 32.12 -2.97 -2.12
N GLU A 42 33.29 -3.43 -1.66
CA GLU A 42 33.84 -4.70 -2.08
C GLU A 42 33.20 -5.86 -1.30
N GLU A 43 33.08 -7.02 -1.96
CA GLU A 43 32.45 -8.22 -1.39
C GLU A 43 31.09 -7.93 -0.72
N ALA A 44 30.27 -7.10 -1.36
CA ALA A 44 28.96 -6.68 -0.86
C ALA A 44 28.01 -7.86 -0.58
N ASP A 45 28.21 -8.99 -1.23
CA ASP A 45 27.48 -10.24 -1.00
C ASP A 45 27.66 -10.84 0.41
N ARG A 46 28.68 -10.40 1.15
CA ARG A 46 28.94 -10.82 2.53
C ARG A 46 28.25 -9.96 3.58
N LEU A 47 27.82 -8.76 3.19
CA LEU A 47 27.19 -7.80 4.11
C LEU A 47 25.69 -8.08 4.30
N GLY A 48 25.18 -7.71 5.46
CA GLY A 48 23.75 -7.72 5.75
C GLY A 48 22.99 -6.60 4.99
N LEU A 49 21.71 -6.80 4.75
CA LEU A 49 20.89 -5.83 4.03
C LEU A 49 20.83 -4.48 4.77
N SER A 50 20.67 -4.51 6.08
CA SER A 50 20.70 -3.31 6.94
C SER A 50 22.03 -2.58 6.87
N GLN A 51 23.17 -3.30 6.87
CA GLN A 51 24.50 -2.70 6.72
C GLN A 51 24.67 -2.03 5.37
N LEU A 52 24.29 -2.73 4.29
CA LEU A 52 24.33 -2.16 2.94
C LEU A 52 23.51 -0.87 2.84
N HIS A 53 22.32 -0.84 3.47
CA HIS A 53 21.48 0.34 3.52
C HIS A 53 22.10 1.49 4.29
N GLN A 54 22.67 1.23 5.47
CA GLN A 54 23.33 2.26 6.30
C GLN A 54 24.56 2.84 5.60
N ILE A 55 25.40 1.99 5.01
CA ILE A 55 26.60 2.43 4.29
C ILE A 55 26.21 3.21 3.04
N ARG A 56 25.20 2.78 2.26
CA ARG A 56 24.66 3.51 1.12
C ARG A 56 24.14 4.90 1.53
N GLY A 57 23.50 5.01 2.69
CA GLY A 57 23.01 6.27 3.24
C GLY A 57 24.10 7.25 3.64
N ARG A 58 25.38 6.94 3.48
CA ARG A 58 26.53 7.84 3.73
C ARG A 58 26.88 8.71 2.54
N VAL A 59 26.40 8.40 1.33
CA VAL A 59 26.56 9.21 0.12
C VAL A 59 25.23 9.85 -0.29
N GLY A 60 25.30 10.94 -1.05
CA GLY A 60 24.10 11.64 -1.54
C GLY A 60 23.47 12.60 -0.53
N ARG A 61 24.24 13.12 0.43
CA ARG A 61 23.78 14.09 1.43
C ARG A 61 23.94 15.55 0.98
N SER A 62 24.43 15.76 -0.22
CA SER A 62 24.51 17.07 -0.88
C SER A 62 23.55 17.09 -2.07
N GLY A 63 23.27 18.27 -2.64
CA GLY A 63 22.46 18.42 -3.84
C GLY A 63 23.02 17.78 -5.12
N ARG A 64 24.10 16.99 -5.02
CA ARG A 64 24.77 16.32 -6.14
C ARG A 64 24.32 14.86 -6.22
N ARG A 65 24.21 14.35 -7.45
CA ARG A 65 23.93 12.94 -7.70
C ARG A 65 25.04 12.07 -7.11
N ALA A 66 24.64 11.03 -6.36
CA ALA A 66 25.55 10.08 -5.76
C ALA A 66 25.39 8.68 -6.36
N TYR A 67 26.47 7.91 -6.29
CA TYR A 67 26.55 6.56 -6.85
C TYR A 67 27.06 5.59 -5.78
N ALA A 68 26.44 4.42 -5.69
CA ALA A 68 26.90 3.33 -4.84
C ALA A 68 27.12 2.07 -5.70
N TYR A 69 28.34 1.62 -5.77
CA TYR A 69 28.73 0.40 -6.49
C TYR A 69 28.91 -0.74 -5.50
N LEU A 70 28.08 -1.78 -5.63
CA LEU A 70 28.16 -2.99 -4.82
C LEU A 70 28.81 -4.07 -5.67
N THR A 71 30.05 -4.45 -5.32
CA THR A 71 30.83 -5.39 -6.12
C THR A 71 30.95 -6.74 -5.43
N TYR A 72 31.14 -7.78 -6.21
CA TYR A 72 31.45 -9.13 -5.78
C TYR A 72 32.41 -9.79 -6.79
N ARG A 73 33.07 -10.88 -6.39
CA ARG A 73 34.12 -11.52 -7.22
C ARG A 73 33.52 -12.08 -8.50
N THR A 74 34.19 -11.81 -9.62
CA THR A 74 33.83 -12.35 -10.93
C THR A 74 33.83 -13.88 -10.88
N GLY A 75 32.82 -14.52 -11.46
CA GLY A 75 32.66 -15.98 -11.48
C GLY A 75 32.14 -16.60 -10.17
N LYS A 76 31.91 -15.81 -9.12
CA LYS A 76 31.29 -16.29 -7.88
C LYS A 76 29.80 -16.50 -8.07
N VAL A 77 29.32 -17.71 -7.80
CA VAL A 77 27.89 -17.98 -7.69
C VAL A 77 27.39 -17.41 -6.36
N LEU A 78 26.48 -16.43 -6.45
CA LEU A 78 25.88 -15.84 -5.26
C LEU A 78 24.90 -16.85 -4.62
N SER A 79 24.89 -16.90 -3.29
CA SER A 79 23.81 -17.60 -2.59
C SER A 79 22.46 -16.91 -2.88
N GLU A 80 21.37 -17.65 -2.78
CA GLU A 80 20.01 -17.10 -2.97
C GLU A 80 19.75 -15.90 -2.04
N VAL A 81 20.20 -16.00 -0.79
CA VAL A 81 20.08 -14.93 0.21
C VAL A 81 20.90 -13.70 -0.18
N ALA A 82 22.14 -13.85 -0.64
CA ALA A 82 22.97 -12.74 -1.10
C ALA A 82 22.36 -12.06 -2.34
N SER A 83 21.87 -12.85 -3.30
CA SER A 83 21.19 -12.34 -4.49
C SER A 83 19.96 -11.51 -4.12
N LYS A 84 19.10 -12.01 -3.23
CA LYS A 84 17.90 -11.31 -2.74
C LYS A 84 18.26 -9.99 -2.05
N ARG A 85 19.33 -9.96 -1.22
CA ARG A 85 19.79 -8.73 -0.55
C ARG A 85 20.29 -7.68 -1.52
N LEU A 86 21.14 -8.07 -2.48
CA LEU A 86 21.67 -7.16 -3.49
C LEU A 86 20.57 -6.63 -4.42
N SER A 87 19.57 -7.45 -4.75
CA SER A 87 18.39 -7.02 -5.50
C SER A 87 17.56 -6.00 -4.71
N ALA A 88 17.29 -6.26 -3.44
CA ALA A 88 16.55 -5.35 -2.56
C ALA A 88 17.21 -3.96 -2.45
N ILE A 89 18.55 -3.90 -2.26
CA ILE A 89 19.28 -2.61 -2.20
C ILE A 89 19.21 -1.85 -3.53
N ARG A 90 19.17 -2.54 -4.66
CA ARG A 90 19.04 -1.93 -5.98
C ARG A 90 17.62 -1.41 -6.25
N GLU A 91 16.62 -2.11 -5.73
CA GLU A 91 15.20 -1.80 -5.89
C GLU A 91 14.76 -0.62 -5.02
N TYR A 92 15.12 -0.64 -3.73
CA TYR A 92 14.70 0.39 -2.77
C TYR A 92 15.67 1.57 -2.73
N VAL A 93 15.68 2.42 -3.75
CA VAL A 93 16.55 3.60 -3.85
C VAL A 93 15.91 4.88 -3.31
N GLU A 94 14.64 4.86 -2.97
CA GLU A 94 13.87 6.03 -2.56
C GLU A 94 14.22 6.50 -1.13
N PHE A 95 14.03 7.80 -0.89
CA PHE A 95 14.09 8.37 0.45
C PHE A 95 13.01 7.72 1.32
N GLY A 96 13.35 7.40 2.59
CA GLY A 96 12.40 6.74 3.49
C GLY A 96 12.25 5.23 3.32
N SER A 97 12.95 4.59 2.38
CA SER A 97 12.87 3.14 2.15
C SER A 97 13.41 2.27 3.31
N GLY A 98 13.90 2.87 4.39
CA GLY A 98 14.47 2.15 5.54
C GLY A 98 13.54 1.11 6.15
N PHE A 99 12.25 1.44 6.28
CA PHE A 99 11.25 0.50 6.78
C PHE A 99 11.06 -0.68 5.80
N ARG A 100 10.90 -0.42 4.51
CA ARG A 100 10.77 -1.48 3.47
C ARG A 100 11.99 -2.39 3.44
N ILE A 101 13.19 -1.84 3.59
CA ILE A 101 14.44 -2.59 3.67
C ILE A 101 14.49 -3.45 4.93
N ALA A 102 14.08 -2.93 6.09
CA ALA A 102 14.01 -3.70 7.33
C ALA A 102 13.03 -4.88 7.18
N MET A 103 11.87 -4.64 6.57
CA MET A 103 10.89 -5.67 6.29
C MET A 103 11.43 -6.73 5.33
N ARG A 104 12.11 -6.32 4.26
CA ARG A 104 12.72 -7.23 3.29
C ARG A 104 13.87 -8.04 3.91
N ASP A 105 14.62 -7.47 4.86
CA ASP A 105 15.66 -8.20 5.60
C ASP A 105 15.05 -9.30 6.49
N LEU A 106 13.91 -9.02 7.12
CA LEU A 106 13.13 -10.02 7.87
C LEU A 106 12.62 -11.15 6.99
N GLU A 107 12.08 -10.83 5.82
CA GLU A 107 11.65 -11.84 4.84
C GLU A 107 12.80 -12.73 4.37
N ILE A 108 13.96 -12.13 4.05
CA ILE A 108 15.14 -12.84 3.54
C ILE A 108 15.78 -13.72 4.63
N ARG A 109 15.81 -13.26 5.87
CA ARG A 109 16.35 -14.03 7.01
C ARG A 109 15.39 -15.10 7.49
N GLY A 110 14.11 -14.98 7.14
CA GLY A 110 13.02 -15.69 7.79
C GLY A 110 12.76 -15.12 9.18
N ALA A 111 11.53 -14.79 9.48
CA ALA A 111 11.12 -14.19 10.78
C ALA A 111 11.34 -15.13 12.00
N GLY A 112 11.85 -16.33 11.77
CA GLY A 112 12.07 -17.34 12.80
C GLY A 112 13.01 -16.94 13.94
N ASN A 113 13.85 -15.92 13.72
CA ASN A 113 14.78 -15.47 14.77
C ASN A 113 14.17 -14.41 15.73
N LEU A 114 13.07 -13.77 15.36
CA LEU A 114 12.43 -12.74 16.19
C LEU A 114 11.22 -13.26 16.98
N LEU A 115 10.52 -14.25 16.44
CA LEU A 115 9.22 -14.72 16.97
C LEU A 115 9.25 -16.18 17.44
N GLY A 116 10.41 -16.87 17.34
CA GLY A 116 10.56 -18.30 17.69
C GLY A 116 10.33 -19.23 16.51
N PRO A 117 10.90 -20.48 16.58
CA PRO A 117 10.88 -21.42 15.47
C PRO A 117 9.49 -21.95 15.07
N GLU A 118 8.52 -21.89 15.97
CA GLU A 118 7.16 -22.38 15.68
C GLU A 118 6.34 -21.40 14.83
N GLN A 119 6.62 -20.09 14.88
CA GLN A 119 5.87 -19.07 14.14
C GLN A 119 6.47 -18.79 12.74
N SER A 120 7.73 -19.13 12.50
CA SER A 120 8.37 -18.94 11.20
C SER A 120 7.76 -19.78 10.07
N GLY A 121 7.24 -20.97 10.39
CA GLY A 121 6.55 -21.85 9.44
C GLY A 121 5.26 -21.24 8.88
N TYR A 122 4.49 -20.57 9.73
CA TYR A 122 3.23 -19.93 9.32
C TYR A 122 3.48 -18.70 8.43
N MET A 123 4.49 -17.90 8.73
CA MET A 123 4.81 -16.71 7.92
C MET A 123 5.32 -17.04 6.53
N MET A 124 6.06 -18.15 6.37
CA MET A 124 6.50 -18.61 5.05
C MET A 124 5.36 -19.20 4.22
N SER A 125 4.34 -19.79 4.84
CA SER A 125 3.22 -20.42 4.13
C SER A 125 2.10 -19.44 3.75
N VAL A 126 1.92 -18.36 4.51
CA VAL A 126 0.79 -17.42 4.36
C VAL A 126 1.21 -16.09 3.71
N GLY A 127 2.50 -15.77 3.71
CA GLY A 127 3.05 -14.48 3.30
C GLY A 127 2.98 -13.43 4.42
N TYR A 128 3.90 -12.49 4.36
CA TYR A 128 4.10 -11.51 5.44
C TYR A 128 2.89 -10.57 5.62
N ASP A 129 2.32 -10.07 4.53
CA ASP A 129 1.18 -9.13 4.57
C ASP A 129 -0.05 -9.76 5.21
N MET A 130 -0.31 -11.04 4.89
CA MET A 130 -1.40 -11.79 5.49
C MET A 130 -1.14 -12.10 6.97
N TYR A 131 0.12 -12.40 7.34
CA TYR A 131 0.49 -12.59 8.74
C TYR A 131 0.28 -11.33 9.56
N LEU A 132 0.69 -10.15 9.06
CA LEU A 132 0.44 -8.88 9.75
C LEU A 132 -1.05 -8.56 9.88
N LYS A 133 -1.85 -8.86 8.85
CA LYS A 133 -3.29 -8.68 8.90
C LYS A 133 -3.90 -9.56 10.00
N LEU A 134 -3.57 -10.84 10.02
CA LEU A 134 -4.05 -11.79 11.04
C LEU A 134 -3.59 -11.39 12.45
N LEU A 135 -2.36 -10.91 12.61
CA LEU A 135 -1.84 -10.45 13.90
C LEU A 135 -2.59 -9.20 14.38
N ASN A 136 -2.81 -8.24 13.49
CA ASN A 136 -3.56 -7.02 13.81
C ASN A 136 -5.02 -7.34 14.18
N ASP A 137 -5.66 -8.25 13.45
CA ASP A 137 -7.02 -8.72 13.73
C ASP A 137 -7.09 -9.42 15.10
N ALA A 138 -6.12 -10.26 15.44
CA ALA A 138 -6.03 -10.93 16.73
C ALA A 138 -5.79 -9.95 17.89
N VAL A 139 -4.97 -8.91 17.69
CA VAL A 139 -4.75 -7.85 18.69
C VAL A 139 -6.01 -7.03 18.92
N LEU A 140 -6.74 -6.67 17.86
CA LEU A 140 -8.01 -5.96 17.96
C LEU A 140 -9.06 -6.78 18.69
N GLU A 141 -9.13 -8.08 18.41
CA GLU A 141 -10.04 -9.01 19.09
C GLU A 141 -9.73 -9.13 20.60
N GLN A 142 -8.44 -9.21 20.97
CA GLN A 142 -8.03 -9.21 22.38
C GLN A 142 -8.31 -7.88 23.10
N GLN A 143 -8.31 -6.76 22.37
CA GLN A 143 -8.69 -5.45 22.92
C GLN A 143 -10.21 -5.25 23.03
N GLY A 144 -11.01 -6.26 22.69
CA GLY A 144 -12.47 -6.18 22.68
C GLY A 144 -13.03 -5.30 21.55
N LYS A 145 -12.18 -4.86 20.64
CA LYS A 145 -12.56 -4.19 19.41
C LYS A 145 -12.81 -5.28 18.37
N ARG A 146 -14.07 -5.46 17.97
CA ARG A 146 -14.33 -6.31 16.79
C ARG A 146 -13.57 -5.73 15.61
N SER A 147 -12.65 -6.48 15.04
CA SER A 147 -12.21 -6.25 13.67
C SER A 147 -13.48 -6.40 12.82
N GLU A 148 -14.03 -5.29 12.35
CA GLU A 148 -15.00 -5.34 11.27
C GLU A 148 -14.22 -5.83 10.06
N ILE A 149 -14.20 -7.16 9.87
CA ILE A 149 -13.79 -7.75 8.60
C ILE A 149 -14.88 -7.31 7.62
N LEU A 150 -14.71 -6.11 7.07
CA LEU A 150 -15.54 -5.67 5.96
C LEU A 150 -15.33 -6.68 4.83
N PRO A 151 -16.37 -7.36 4.37
CA PRO A 151 -16.24 -8.29 3.26
C PRO A 151 -15.63 -7.51 2.08
N ASP A 152 -14.62 -8.08 1.41
CA ASP A 152 -14.08 -7.48 0.20
C ASP A 152 -15.20 -7.40 -0.84
N CYS A 153 -15.42 -6.22 -1.40
CA CYS A 153 -16.35 -6.02 -2.50
C CYS A 153 -15.64 -6.24 -3.83
N ALA A 154 -16.14 -7.14 -4.67
CA ALA A 154 -15.73 -7.27 -6.05
C ALA A 154 -16.44 -6.22 -6.92
N ALA A 155 -15.79 -5.69 -7.96
CA ALA A 155 -16.41 -4.79 -8.92
C ALA A 155 -16.00 -5.19 -10.35
N ASP A 156 -16.97 -5.67 -11.12
CA ASP A 156 -16.84 -6.01 -12.53
C ASP A 156 -17.62 -4.99 -13.36
N LEU A 157 -16.94 -3.91 -13.77
CA LEU A 157 -17.49 -2.78 -14.50
C LEU A 157 -16.81 -2.64 -15.86
N THR A 158 -17.58 -2.26 -16.87
CA THR A 158 -17.06 -1.96 -18.21
C THR A 158 -16.38 -0.59 -18.20
N VAL A 159 -15.22 -0.50 -17.58
CA VAL A 159 -14.40 0.71 -17.45
C VAL A 159 -12.95 0.42 -17.78
N SER A 160 -12.27 1.35 -18.45
CA SER A 160 -10.84 1.23 -18.72
C SER A 160 -10.07 1.71 -17.48
N ALA A 161 -9.77 0.79 -16.56
CA ALA A 161 -9.09 1.03 -15.30
C ALA A 161 -7.80 0.21 -15.24
N TYR A 162 -6.66 0.84 -15.57
CA TYR A 162 -5.34 0.20 -15.57
C TYR A 162 -4.22 1.25 -15.52
N ILE A 163 -3.00 0.83 -15.20
CA ILE A 163 -1.80 1.67 -15.22
C ILE A 163 -1.08 1.47 -16.56
N PRO A 164 -1.06 2.48 -17.45
CA PRO A 164 -0.38 2.38 -18.74
C PRO A 164 1.13 2.18 -18.58
N GLU A 165 1.73 1.35 -19.45
CA GLU A 165 3.20 1.16 -19.45
C GLU A 165 3.97 2.43 -19.79
N GLY A 166 3.40 3.30 -20.61
CA GLY A 166 4.00 4.59 -20.93
C GLY A 166 3.98 5.57 -19.74
N TYR A 167 3.10 5.37 -18.78
CA TYR A 167 3.03 6.19 -17.57
C TYR A 167 3.97 5.68 -16.47
N VAL A 168 3.94 4.37 -16.20
CA VAL A 168 4.87 3.72 -15.27
C VAL A 168 5.59 2.57 -15.99
N PRO A 169 6.79 2.79 -16.52
CA PRO A 169 7.48 1.80 -17.36
C PRO A 169 7.87 0.52 -16.62
N SER A 170 8.21 0.60 -15.34
CA SER A 170 8.62 -0.56 -14.55
C SER A 170 7.42 -1.44 -14.20
N ALA A 171 7.44 -2.71 -14.62
CA ALA A 171 6.41 -3.69 -14.28
C ALA A 171 6.28 -3.92 -12.76
N GLU A 172 7.39 -3.88 -12.05
CA GLU A 172 7.48 -4.06 -10.61
C GLU A 172 6.82 -2.91 -9.85
N GLN A 173 7.11 -1.66 -10.27
CA GLN A 173 6.46 -0.46 -9.72
C GLN A 173 4.95 -0.44 -10.04
N ARG A 174 4.54 -0.88 -11.25
CA ARG A 174 3.12 -1.02 -11.57
C ARG A 174 2.42 -2.00 -10.62
N MET A 175 3.04 -3.14 -10.33
CA MET A 175 2.48 -4.13 -9.39
C MET A 175 2.38 -3.59 -7.96
N ASP A 176 3.37 -2.83 -7.49
CA ASP A 176 3.31 -2.16 -6.18
C ASP A 176 2.17 -1.14 -6.13
N LEU A 177 2.04 -0.31 -7.16
CA LEU A 177 0.94 0.65 -7.29
C LEU A 177 -0.44 -0.03 -7.33
N TYR A 178 -0.60 -1.14 -8.05
CA TYR A 178 -1.85 -1.91 -8.04
C TYR A 178 -2.20 -2.41 -6.62
N ARG A 179 -1.22 -2.89 -5.85
CA ARG A 179 -1.45 -3.32 -4.45
C ARG A 179 -1.86 -2.14 -3.57
N ARG A 180 -1.18 -1.00 -3.69
CA ARG A 180 -1.47 0.20 -2.92
C ARG A 180 -2.86 0.76 -3.25
N ILE A 181 -3.21 0.81 -4.53
CA ILE A 181 -4.55 1.22 -4.98
C ILE A 181 -5.62 0.25 -4.45
N ALA A 182 -5.39 -1.06 -4.52
CA ALA A 182 -6.32 -2.05 -3.99
C ALA A 182 -6.52 -1.96 -2.46
N ALA A 183 -5.54 -1.41 -1.75
CA ALA A 183 -5.57 -1.20 -0.30
C ALA A 183 -6.24 0.11 0.13
N LEU A 184 -6.64 0.99 -0.79
CA LEU A 184 -7.32 2.27 -0.49
C LEU A 184 -8.63 2.04 0.28
N ARG A 185 -8.87 2.87 1.29
CA ARG A 185 -10.08 2.78 2.14
C ARG A 185 -10.90 4.08 2.18
N ASP A 186 -10.30 5.21 1.83
CA ASP A 186 -10.91 6.53 1.90
C ASP A 186 -10.33 7.49 0.85
N ASN A 187 -10.94 8.67 0.77
CA ASN A 187 -10.54 9.72 -0.16
C ASN A 187 -9.21 10.38 0.22
N GLU A 188 -8.83 10.39 1.50
CA GLU A 188 -7.58 10.98 1.96
C GLU A 188 -6.39 10.18 1.43
N GLY A 189 -6.39 8.85 1.60
CA GLY A 189 -5.37 7.98 1.04
C GLY A 189 -5.32 8.00 -0.50
N ALA A 190 -6.47 8.18 -1.16
CA ALA A 190 -6.50 8.34 -2.62
C ALA A 190 -5.91 9.68 -3.08
N ALA A 191 -6.13 10.77 -2.34
CA ALA A 191 -5.53 12.07 -2.61
C ALA A 191 -4.01 12.02 -2.43
N GLU A 192 -3.52 11.48 -1.32
CA GLU A 192 -2.08 11.30 -1.07
C GLU A 192 -1.40 10.48 -2.19
N LEU A 193 -2.03 9.38 -2.61
CA LEU A 193 -1.49 8.56 -3.69
C LEU A 193 -1.52 9.28 -5.04
N THR A 194 -2.54 10.11 -5.30
CA THR A 194 -2.65 10.92 -6.51
C THR A 194 -1.56 11.98 -6.55
N ASP A 195 -1.28 12.65 -5.42
CA ASP A 195 -0.21 13.65 -5.31
C ASP A 195 1.17 13.01 -5.53
N GLU A 196 1.40 11.81 -4.96
CA GLU A 196 2.63 11.05 -5.21
C GLU A 196 2.78 10.68 -6.69
N LEU A 197 1.70 10.22 -7.34
CA LEU A 197 1.71 9.86 -8.76
C LEU A 197 2.01 11.07 -9.64
N LEU A 198 1.42 12.22 -9.31
CA LEU A 198 1.64 13.48 -10.02
C LEU A 198 3.10 13.93 -9.90
N ASP A 199 3.67 13.87 -8.69
CA ASP A 199 5.06 14.28 -8.43
C ASP A 199 6.09 13.36 -9.12
N ARG A 200 5.82 12.05 -9.15
CA ARG A 200 6.78 11.05 -9.69
C ARG A 200 6.69 10.82 -11.18
N TYR A 201 5.49 10.86 -11.73
CA TYR A 201 5.21 10.42 -13.11
C TYR A 201 4.52 11.50 -13.95
N GLY A 202 4.18 12.66 -13.37
CA GLY A 202 3.44 13.72 -14.03
C GLY A 202 1.93 13.49 -14.05
N ASP A 203 1.23 14.16 -14.98
CA ASP A 203 -0.23 14.16 -15.03
C ASP A 203 -0.83 12.74 -15.01
N VAL A 204 -1.76 12.51 -14.08
CA VAL A 204 -2.40 11.20 -13.88
C VAL A 204 -3.34 10.89 -15.05
N PRO A 205 -3.11 9.80 -15.82
CA PRO A 205 -3.97 9.44 -16.94
C PRO A 205 -5.35 8.99 -16.49
N LYS A 206 -6.38 9.25 -17.32
CA LYS A 206 -7.77 8.83 -17.05
C LYS A 206 -7.94 7.35 -16.64
N PRO A 207 -7.24 6.36 -17.23
CA PRO A 207 -7.37 4.97 -16.77
C PRO A 207 -6.87 4.76 -15.34
N VAL A 208 -5.89 5.54 -14.86
CA VAL A 208 -5.38 5.47 -13.49
C VAL A 208 -6.36 6.13 -12.52
N THR A 209 -6.93 7.29 -12.89
CA THR A 209 -8.01 7.91 -12.11
C THR A 209 -9.21 6.96 -11.97
N ALA A 210 -9.64 6.34 -13.07
CA ALA A 210 -10.72 5.35 -13.01
C ALA A 210 -10.39 4.15 -12.11
N LEU A 211 -9.11 3.73 -12.05
CA LEU A 211 -8.66 2.66 -11.17
C LEU A 211 -8.75 3.06 -9.68
N LEU A 212 -8.40 4.30 -9.35
CA LEU A 212 -8.56 4.88 -8.00
C LEU A 212 -10.05 4.95 -7.62
N ASP A 213 -10.90 5.43 -8.52
CA ASP A 213 -12.35 5.54 -8.31
C ASP A 213 -12.99 4.16 -8.09
N VAL A 214 -12.58 3.14 -8.85
CA VAL A 214 -13.04 1.75 -8.65
C VAL A 214 -12.61 1.23 -7.27
N ALA A 215 -11.39 1.52 -6.81
CA ALA A 215 -10.92 1.10 -5.50
C ALA A 215 -11.72 1.78 -4.37
N LEU A 216 -11.99 3.07 -4.48
CA LEU A 216 -12.82 3.82 -3.54
C LEU A 216 -14.25 3.31 -3.54
N LEU A 217 -14.84 3.05 -4.72
CA LEU A 217 -16.17 2.47 -4.85
C LEU A 217 -16.26 1.12 -4.11
N ARG A 218 -15.29 0.23 -4.30
CA ARG A 218 -15.23 -1.07 -3.61
C ARG A 218 -15.16 -0.92 -2.10
N SER A 219 -14.33 -0.01 -1.61
CA SER A 219 -14.20 0.29 -0.18
C SER A 219 -15.50 0.83 0.41
N ALA A 220 -16.14 1.79 -0.26
CA ALA A 220 -17.41 2.36 0.18
C ALA A 220 -18.55 1.33 0.13
N ALA A 221 -18.62 0.52 -0.92
CA ALA A 221 -19.62 -0.53 -1.09
C ALA A 221 -19.51 -1.61 0.00
N ALA A 222 -18.30 -2.00 0.36
CA ALA A 222 -18.05 -2.96 1.45
C ALA A 222 -18.60 -2.45 2.81
N LYS A 223 -18.48 -1.15 3.09
CA LYS A 223 -18.99 -0.52 4.33
C LYS A 223 -20.52 -0.59 4.45
N VAL A 224 -21.24 -0.63 3.33
CA VAL A 224 -22.71 -0.76 3.30
C VAL A 224 -23.18 -2.19 3.04
N GLY A 225 -22.29 -3.18 3.21
CA GLY A 225 -22.61 -4.61 3.10
C GLY A 225 -22.77 -5.12 1.66
N VAL A 226 -22.31 -4.39 0.64
CA VAL A 226 -22.26 -4.85 -0.75
C VAL A 226 -21.00 -5.68 -0.95
N CYS A 227 -21.16 -6.93 -1.43
CA CYS A 227 -20.07 -7.87 -1.66
C CYS A 227 -19.64 -7.94 -3.13
N ASP A 228 -20.54 -7.58 -4.05
CA ASP A 228 -20.27 -7.64 -5.49
C ASP A 228 -21.06 -6.59 -6.26
N ILE A 229 -20.41 -5.94 -7.22
CA ILE A 229 -21.00 -4.99 -8.17
C ILE A 229 -20.68 -5.48 -9.57
N THR A 230 -21.67 -5.94 -10.31
CA THR A 230 -21.49 -6.46 -11.67
C THR A 230 -22.27 -5.64 -12.67
N GLN A 231 -21.61 -5.21 -13.76
CA GLN A 231 -22.28 -4.55 -14.88
C GLN A 231 -22.70 -5.55 -15.95
N ARG A 232 -23.97 -5.53 -16.34
CA ARG A 232 -24.51 -6.31 -17.48
C ARG A 232 -25.26 -5.37 -18.44
N GLY A 233 -24.57 -4.96 -19.48
CA GLY A 233 -25.12 -3.99 -20.44
C GLY A 233 -25.47 -2.67 -19.75
N THR A 234 -26.76 -2.34 -19.70
CA THR A 234 -27.27 -1.12 -19.04
C THR A 234 -27.70 -1.36 -17.58
N GLN A 235 -27.38 -2.48 -17.00
CA GLN A 235 -27.74 -2.83 -15.63
C GLN A 235 -26.49 -2.91 -14.73
N LEU A 236 -26.56 -2.29 -13.55
CA LEU A 236 -25.62 -2.47 -12.46
C LEU A 236 -26.30 -3.31 -11.38
N ILE A 237 -25.71 -4.45 -11.04
CA ILE A 237 -26.25 -5.40 -10.07
C ILE A 237 -25.37 -5.36 -8.82
N PHE A 238 -25.94 -4.96 -7.70
CA PHE A 238 -25.30 -4.93 -6.38
C PHE A 238 -25.78 -6.13 -5.59
N SER A 239 -24.88 -7.04 -5.23
CA SER A 239 -25.16 -8.21 -4.40
C SER A 239 -24.75 -7.94 -2.96
N PHE A 240 -25.66 -8.12 -2.02
CA PHE A 240 -25.41 -7.88 -0.60
C PHE A 240 -24.97 -9.14 0.14
N GLY A 241 -24.27 -8.94 1.25
CA GLY A 241 -23.94 -10.00 2.19
C GLY A 241 -25.17 -10.57 2.92
N PRO A 242 -24.94 -11.49 3.89
CA PRO A 242 -26.03 -12.20 4.55
C PRO A 242 -26.90 -11.32 5.47
N GLN A 243 -26.47 -10.16 5.85
CA GLN A 243 -27.20 -9.22 6.73
C GLN A 243 -27.23 -7.81 6.14
N PRO A 244 -27.99 -7.59 5.05
CA PRO A 244 -28.10 -6.27 4.45
C PRO A 244 -28.99 -5.34 5.28
N ASP A 245 -28.69 -4.03 5.25
CA ASP A 245 -29.59 -3.02 5.82
C ASP A 245 -30.79 -2.79 4.89
N ILE A 246 -31.85 -3.57 5.13
CA ILE A 246 -33.09 -3.50 4.33
C ILE A 246 -33.76 -2.11 4.45
N ALA A 247 -33.63 -1.45 5.60
CA ALA A 247 -34.23 -0.13 5.81
C ALA A 247 -33.54 0.94 4.94
N ALA A 248 -32.20 0.96 4.89
CA ALA A 248 -31.44 1.84 4.03
C ALA A 248 -31.74 1.58 2.53
N ILE A 249 -31.80 0.29 2.12
CA ILE A 249 -32.12 -0.09 0.74
C ILE A 249 -33.53 0.40 0.35
N ALA A 250 -34.53 0.17 1.23
CA ALA A 250 -35.89 0.59 0.96
C ALA A 250 -36.01 2.12 0.87
N ALA A 251 -35.31 2.86 1.74
CA ALA A 251 -35.27 4.31 1.71
C ALA A 251 -34.69 4.84 0.39
N VAL A 252 -33.61 4.25 -0.12
CA VAL A 252 -33.01 4.62 -1.41
C VAL A 252 -33.95 4.28 -2.57
N CYS A 253 -34.62 3.12 -2.55
CA CYS A 253 -35.61 2.76 -3.56
C CYS A 253 -36.81 3.73 -3.64
N ALA A 254 -37.17 4.36 -2.51
CA ALA A 254 -38.24 5.32 -2.44
C ALA A 254 -37.92 6.72 -3.01
N MET A 255 -36.64 7.01 -3.24
CA MET A 255 -36.17 8.31 -3.72
C MET A 255 -36.64 8.59 -5.14
N ALA A 256 -37.00 9.83 -5.39
CA ALA A 256 -37.48 10.30 -6.73
C ALA A 256 -36.42 10.07 -7.83
N ALA A 257 -35.13 10.23 -7.51
CA ALA A 257 -34.01 10.03 -8.43
C ALA A 257 -33.87 8.57 -8.94
N TYR A 258 -34.30 7.62 -8.14
CA TYR A 258 -34.17 6.18 -8.43
C TYR A 258 -35.55 5.52 -8.77
N ARG A 259 -36.61 6.27 -8.76
CA ARG A 259 -37.96 5.76 -9.05
C ARG A 259 -38.01 5.12 -10.44
N GLN A 260 -38.49 3.87 -10.52
CA GLN A 260 -38.52 3.04 -11.73
C GLN A 260 -37.12 2.59 -12.27
N ARG A 261 -36.03 2.97 -11.60
CA ARG A 261 -34.67 2.60 -12.03
C ARG A 261 -34.03 1.54 -11.12
N LEU A 262 -34.54 1.40 -9.90
CA LEU A 262 -34.06 0.39 -8.96
C LEU A 262 -35.08 -0.75 -8.85
N GLN A 263 -34.53 -1.97 -8.89
CA GLN A 263 -35.29 -3.19 -8.66
C GLN A 263 -34.61 -4.02 -7.59
N LEU A 264 -35.30 -4.28 -6.48
CA LEU A 264 -34.84 -5.13 -5.41
C LEU A 264 -35.34 -6.56 -5.63
N SER A 265 -34.45 -7.52 -5.67
CA SER A 265 -34.77 -8.95 -5.70
C SER A 265 -34.55 -9.54 -4.30
N ALA A 266 -35.64 -9.99 -3.68
CA ALA A 266 -35.62 -10.63 -2.35
C ALA A 266 -35.37 -12.14 -2.47
N ALA A 267 -34.15 -12.52 -2.93
CA ALA A 267 -33.68 -13.90 -2.94
C ALA A 267 -32.89 -14.20 -1.64
N ALA A 268 -32.37 -15.42 -1.50
CA ALA A 268 -31.49 -15.80 -0.37
C ALA A 268 -30.27 -14.85 -0.23
N GLN A 269 -29.81 -14.27 -1.32
CA GLN A 269 -28.89 -13.12 -1.35
C GLN A 269 -29.62 -11.96 -2.03
N PRO A 270 -29.97 -10.89 -1.29
CA PRO A 270 -30.64 -9.73 -1.87
C PRO A 270 -29.76 -9.07 -2.94
N LYS A 271 -30.40 -8.69 -4.04
CA LYS A 271 -29.74 -7.98 -5.15
C LYS A 271 -30.51 -6.73 -5.48
N LEU A 272 -29.77 -5.62 -5.59
CA LEU A 272 -30.32 -4.34 -6.04
C LEU A 272 -29.82 -4.10 -7.47
N THR A 273 -30.72 -3.95 -8.42
CA THR A 273 -30.39 -3.70 -9.82
C THR A 273 -30.72 -2.26 -10.14
N LEU A 274 -29.72 -1.49 -10.58
CA LEU A 274 -29.87 -0.13 -11.10
C LEU A 274 -29.83 -0.16 -12.63
N TYR A 275 -30.86 0.40 -13.26
CA TYR A 275 -30.93 0.60 -14.70
C TYR A 275 -30.30 1.94 -15.06
N LEU A 276 -29.21 1.89 -15.84
CA LEU A 276 -28.49 3.09 -16.31
C LEU A 276 -29.31 3.85 -17.36
N GLN A 277 -29.24 5.15 -17.31
CA GLN A 277 -29.81 6.02 -18.37
C GLN A 277 -28.88 6.03 -19.59
N PRO A 278 -29.42 6.40 -20.79
CA PRO A 278 -28.57 6.54 -21.97
C PRO A 278 -27.43 7.53 -21.73
N LYS A 279 -26.19 7.11 -22.00
CA LYS A 279 -24.94 7.86 -21.79
C LYS A 279 -24.56 8.12 -20.32
N GLU A 280 -25.22 7.50 -19.36
CA GLU A 280 -24.81 7.57 -17.96
C GLU A 280 -23.57 6.71 -17.74
N ASP A 281 -22.56 7.28 -17.08
CA ASP A 281 -21.35 6.56 -16.72
C ASP A 281 -21.61 5.57 -15.57
N ALA A 282 -21.26 4.31 -15.80
CA ALA A 282 -21.54 3.22 -14.86
C ALA A 282 -20.83 3.41 -13.51
N LEU A 283 -19.56 3.86 -13.54
CA LEU A 283 -18.76 4.06 -12.32
C LEU A 283 -19.34 5.20 -11.48
N SER A 284 -19.67 6.34 -12.11
CA SER A 284 -20.31 7.47 -11.43
C SER A 284 -21.69 7.12 -10.88
N ALA A 285 -22.51 6.35 -11.63
CA ALA A 285 -23.81 5.91 -11.17
C ALA A 285 -23.74 4.94 -9.98
N ALA A 286 -22.76 4.02 -10.01
CA ALA A 286 -22.49 3.12 -8.90
C ALA A 286 -22.04 3.88 -7.64
N GLY A 287 -21.12 4.84 -7.79
CA GLY A 287 -20.64 5.68 -6.69
C GLY A 287 -21.77 6.42 -6.00
N LYS A 288 -22.61 7.14 -6.76
CA LYS A 288 -23.78 7.86 -6.22
C LYS A 288 -24.75 6.95 -5.47
N LEU A 289 -25.02 5.75 -5.99
CA LEU A 289 -25.91 4.82 -5.31
C LEU A 289 -25.32 4.33 -4.00
N VAL A 290 -24.04 4.02 -3.97
CA VAL A 290 -23.32 3.59 -2.75
C VAL A 290 -23.26 4.71 -1.72
N GLU A 291 -23.00 5.96 -2.12
CA GLU A 291 -23.05 7.14 -1.24
C GLU A 291 -24.43 7.33 -0.61
N GLU A 292 -25.49 7.20 -1.38
CA GLU A 292 -26.87 7.28 -0.88
C GLU A 292 -27.23 6.15 0.09
N LEU A 293 -26.70 4.95 -0.13
CA LEU A 293 -26.83 3.83 0.81
C LEU A 293 -26.06 4.11 2.11
N ALA A 294 -24.84 4.67 2.02
CA ALA A 294 -24.01 4.98 3.18
C ALA A 294 -24.65 6.05 4.08
N LEU A 295 -25.17 7.15 3.48
CA LEU A 295 -25.85 8.19 4.24
C LEU A 295 -27.04 7.66 5.05
N ARG A 296 -27.77 6.67 4.53
CA ARG A 296 -28.93 6.09 5.22
C ARG A 296 -28.60 4.96 6.17
N HIS A 297 -27.46 4.37 5.98
CA HIS A 297 -26.92 3.40 6.94
C HIS A 297 -26.48 4.09 8.23
N GLU A 298 -25.97 5.33 8.17
CA GLU A 298 -25.52 6.12 9.31
C GLU A 298 -26.67 6.83 10.08
N GLU A 299 -27.77 7.19 9.43
CA GLU A 299 -28.89 7.89 10.08
C GLU A 299 -29.53 7.15 11.29
N PRO A 300 -29.75 5.83 11.29
CA PRO A 300 -30.33 5.14 12.45
C PRO A 300 -29.36 5.07 13.65
N ALA A 301 -28.05 5.08 13.43
CA ALA A 301 -27.06 5.03 14.51
C ALA A 301 -27.04 6.34 15.33
N GLN A 302 -27.24 7.50 14.68
CA GLN A 302 -27.30 8.79 15.37
C GLN A 302 -28.61 9.00 16.12
N THR A 303 -29.74 8.49 15.59
CA THR A 303 -31.04 8.60 16.24
C THR A 303 -31.15 7.73 17.48
N MET A 304 -30.50 6.57 17.52
CA MET A 304 -30.40 5.72 18.72
C MET A 304 -29.45 6.28 19.78
N ALA A 305 -28.31 6.85 19.38
CA ALA A 305 -27.37 7.48 20.30
C ALA A 305 -27.94 8.74 20.96
N GLY A 306 -28.82 9.49 20.27
CA GLY A 306 -29.56 10.63 20.83
C GLY A 306 -30.59 10.22 21.88
N LYS A 307 -31.35 9.17 21.63
CA LYS A 307 -32.35 8.66 22.60
C LYS A 307 -31.76 8.07 23.87
N PHE A 308 -30.59 7.42 23.80
CA PHE A 308 -29.89 6.90 24.98
C PHE A 308 -29.32 8.03 25.88
N LYS A 309 -29.02 9.20 25.32
CA LYS A 309 -28.58 10.36 26.11
C LYS A 309 -29.73 11.12 26.79
N GLU A 310 -30.94 11.08 26.22
CA GLU A 310 -32.13 11.71 26.82
C GLU A 310 -32.78 10.84 27.91
N GLU A 311 -32.59 9.51 27.91
CA GLU A 311 -33.08 8.63 29.00
C GLU A 311 -32.13 8.57 30.21
N GLN A 312 -30.94 9.16 30.16
CA GLN A 312 -29.97 9.21 31.26
C GLN A 312 -29.78 10.63 31.84
N ALA A 313 -30.53 11.62 31.40
CA ALA A 313 -30.57 12.98 31.93
C ALA A 313 -31.89 13.23 32.68
#